data_89117d2ea8817385536c73dbda9a94a0
#
_entry.id   89117d2ea8817385536c73dbda9a94a0
#
_cell.length_a   1.000
_cell.length_b   1.000
_cell.length_c   1.000
_cell.angle_alpha   90.00
_cell.angle_beta   90.00
_cell.angle_gamma   90.00
#
_symmetry.space_group_name_H-M   'P 1'
#
loop_
_entity.id
_entity.type
_entity.pdbx_description
1 polymer ?
#
loop_
_entity_poly.entity_id
_entity_poly.type
_entity_poly.pdbx_seq_one_letter_code
_entity_poly.pdbx_strand_id
1 'polypeptide(L)'
;MFLSMGKLSKMDGRVTPAEIKYATSIMQLMGLSYSEKKKAIEYFEAGKKRSSEPTEFTVKLVRLIGKGSSLAELFLKIQCRLAFVKGVLRLREKVYLRNLAEILGLKKAQLDDIFREIGGGIENDFIRDSNPKWNAYKILQLEPEAQGSDIKKAYLRMMSKYHPDKVAHDKLTEESQRNLQKKMMEIRNAYECLCGI
;
A
#
# COMPACT_ATOMS: atom_id res chain seq x y z
N MET A 1 7.93 -13.69 10.37
CA MET A 1 7.24 -12.80 9.45
C MET A 1 7.28 -11.34 9.91
N PHE A 2 6.69 -10.98 11.05
CA PHE A 2 6.59 -9.59 11.52
C PHE A 2 7.94 -8.92 11.81
N LEU A 3 8.97 -9.67 12.23
CA LEU A 3 10.34 -9.17 12.35
C LEU A 3 10.89 -8.64 11.01
N SER A 4 10.68 -9.40 9.93
CA SER A 4 11.08 -9.00 8.57
C SER A 4 10.28 -7.78 8.08
N MET A 5 8.97 -7.72 8.40
CA MET A 5 8.13 -6.56 8.10
C MET A 5 8.66 -5.31 8.79
N GLY A 6 8.99 -5.38 10.09
CA GLY A 6 9.55 -4.27 10.85
C GLY A 6 10.89 -3.77 10.28
N LYS A 7 11.79 -4.70 9.87
CA LYS A 7 13.05 -4.35 9.21
C LYS A 7 12.81 -3.61 7.90
N LEU A 8 11.97 -4.19 7.05
CA LEU A 8 11.64 -3.63 5.74
C LEU A 8 11.02 -2.23 5.84
N SER A 9 10.03 -2.05 6.73
CA SER A 9 9.39 -0.76 6.96
C SER A 9 10.34 0.32 7.48
N LYS A 10 11.42 -0.06 8.18
CA LYS A 10 12.39 0.90 8.73
C LYS A 10 13.54 1.24 7.77
N MET A 11 13.72 0.47 6.68
CA MET A 11 14.87 0.62 5.77
C MET A 11 14.96 1.98 5.10
N ASP A 12 13.85 2.66 4.89
CA ASP A 12 13.79 4.00 4.29
C ASP A 12 13.71 5.14 5.33
N GLY A 13 13.80 4.82 6.61
CA GLY A 13 13.93 5.77 7.71
C GLY A 13 12.72 5.86 8.62
N ARG A 14 11.49 5.99 8.11
CA ARG A 14 10.27 6.13 8.92
C ARG A 14 9.22 5.11 8.53
N VAL A 15 8.66 4.44 9.52
CA VAL A 15 7.49 3.58 9.34
C VAL A 15 6.26 4.46 9.14
N THR A 16 5.50 4.19 8.09
CA THR A 16 4.31 4.95 7.74
C THR A 16 3.04 4.35 8.36
N PRO A 17 1.97 5.14 8.56
CA PRO A 17 0.68 4.61 9.00
C PRO A 17 0.12 3.51 8.09
N ALA A 18 0.38 3.59 6.78
CA ALA A 18 -0.04 2.60 5.80
C ALA A 18 0.64 1.24 6.02
N GLU A 19 1.94 1.22 6.34
CA GLU A 19 2.67 -0.01 6.66
C GLU A 19 2.17 -0.63 7.97
N ILE A 20 1.87 0.18 8.98
CA ILE A 20 1.29 -0.29 10.24
C ILE A 20 -0.10 -0.90 9.98
N LYS A 21 -0.95 -0.20 9.21
CA LYS A 21 -2.28 -0.69 8.82
C LYS A 21 -2.17 -2.03 8.08
N TYR A 22 -1.24 -2.15 7.12
CA TYR A 22 -1.01 -3.39 6.39
C TYR A 22 -0.54 -4.52 7.32
N ALA A 23 0.44 -4.29 8.21
CA ALA A 23 0.88 -5.29 9.16
C ALA A 23 -0.26 -5.75 10.09
N THR A 24 -1.10 -4.81 10.54
CA THR A 24 -2.27 -5.10 11.37
C THR A 24 -3.31 -5.93 10.60
N SER A 25 -3.56 -5.63 9.33
CA SER A 25 -4.48 -6.42 8.50
C SER A 25 -3.99 -7.85 8.31
N ILE A 26 -2.69 -8.07 8.16
CA ILE A 26 -2.11 -9.43 8.10
C ILE A 26 -2.32 -10.17 9.42
N MET A 27 -2.16 -9.50 10.58
CA MET A 27 -2.45 -10.11 11.89
C MET A 27 -3.91 -10.55 12.02
N GLN A 28 -4.83 -9.76 11.45
CA GLN A 28 -6.27 -10.07 11.42
C GLN A 28 -6.57 -11.26 10.48
N LEU A 29 -6.01 -11.25 9.26
CA LEU A 29 -6.17 -12.32 8.28
C LEU A 29 -5.63 -13.66 8.78
N MET A 30 -4.58 -13.65 9.59
CA MET A 30 -4.02 -14.84 10.24
C MET A 30 -4.86 -15.33 11.42
N GLY A 31 -5.91 -14.61 11.82
CA GLY A 31 -6.75 -14.98 12.95
C GLY A 31 -6.02 -14.97 14.30
N LEU A 32 -4.96 -14.15 14.44
CA LEU A 32 -4.16 -14.15 15.67
C LEU A 32 -5.00 -13.72 16.88
N SER A 33 -4.88 -14.48 17.97
CA SER A 33 -5.42 -14.14 19.27
C SER A 33 -4.79 -12.87 19.83
N TYR A 34 -5.35 -12.33 20.90
CA TYR A 34 -4.81 -11.11 21.55
C TYR A 34 -3.34 -11.27 21.98
N SER A 35 -2.99 -12.40 22.59
CA SER A 35 -1.61 -12.68 23.02
C SER A 35 -0.64 -12.83 21.86
N GLU A 36 -1.07 -13.45 20.77
CA GLU A 36 -0.26 -13.61 19.55
C GLU A 36 -0.09 -12.27 18.81
N LYS A 37 -1.12 -11.43 18.76
CA LYS A 37 -1.01 -10.06 18.22
C LYS A 37 0.01 -9.25 19.01
N LYS A 38 0.00 -9.33 20.33
CA LYS A 38 1.00 -8.65 21.16
C LYS A 38 2.42 -9.09 20.80
N LYS A 39 2.67 -10.40 20.69
CA LYS A 39 3.97 -10.94 20.24
C LYS A 39 4.33 -10.50 18.82
N ALA A 40 3.36 -10.48 17.91
CA ALA A 40 3.59 -10.03 16.54
C ALA A 40 4.03 -8.56 16.48
N ILE A 41 3.42 -7.69 17.31
CA ILE A 41 3.82 -6.29 17.48
C ILE A 41 5.24 -6.19 18.05
N GLU A 42 5.55 -6.96 19.10
CA GLU A 42 6.90 -7.00 19.68
C GLU A 42 7.95 -7.41 18.64
N TYR A 43 7.68 -8.41 17.81
CA TYR A 43 8.57 -8.80 16.70
C TYR A 43 8.69 -7.71 15.64
N PHE A 44 7.59 -7.02 15.29
CA PHE A 44 7.64 -5.91 14.35
C PHE A 44 8.52 -4.77 14.90
N GLU A 45 8.33 -4.39 16.18
CA GLU A 45 9.15 -3.38 16.85
C GLU A 45 10.63 -3.81 16.95
N ALA A 46 10.90 -5.07 17.26
CA ALA A 46 12.26 -5.62 17.28
C ALA A 46 12.90 -5.56 15.88
N GLY A 47 12.14 -5.81 14.82
CA GLY A 47 12.59 -5.72 13.43
C GLY A 47 13.04 -4.31 13.03
N LYS A 48 12.45 -3.27 13.59
CA LYS A 48 12.83 -1.87 13.33
C LYS A 48 14.22 -1.49 13.88
N LYS A 49 14.78 -2.27 14.79
CA LYS A 49 16.12 -1.99 15.35
C LYS A 49 17.19 -2.20 14.28
N ARG A 50 18.21 -1.33 14.26
CA ARG A 50 19.29 -1.40 13.29
C ARG A 50 20.08 -2.72 13.36
N SER A 51 20.25 -3.26 14.57
CA SER A 51 20.93 -4.54 14.87
C SER A 51 20.08 -5.77 14.57
N SER A 52 18.84 -5.62 14.09
CA SER A 52 17.98 -6.75 13.81
C SER A 52 18.45 -7.51 12.57
N GLU A 53 18.64 -8.82 12.72
CA GLU A 53 19.02 -9.75 11.66
C GLU A 53 17.89 -10.76 11.41
N PRO A 54 16.84 -10.38 10.62
CA PRO A 54 15.71 -11.27 10.34
C PRO A 54 16.09 -12.54 9.58
N THR A 55 17.28 -12.55 8.97
CA THR A 55 17.81 -13.64 8.14
C THR A 55 17.84 -14.97 8.89
N GLU A 56 18.35 -14.99 10.12
CA GLU A 56 18.38 -16.21 10.93
C GLU A 56 16.99 -16.81 11.18
N PHE A 57 16.03 -15.93 11.51
CA PHE A 57 14.64 -16.37 11.72
C PHE A 57 14.01 -16.89 10.44
N THR A 58 14.37 -16.30 9.29
CA THR A 58 13.90 -16.76 8.00
C THR A 58 14.48 -18.12 7.64
N VAL A 59 15.75 -18.36 7.93
CA VAL A 59 16.38 -19.68 7.75
C VAL A 59 15.68 -20.74 8.63
N LYS A 60 15.39 -20.42 9.88
CA LYS A 60 14.63 -21.32 10.78
C LYS A 60 13.22 -21.57 10.24
N LEU A 61 12.55 -20.54 9.75
CA LEU A 61 11.22 -20.66 9.15
C LEU A 61 11.24 -21.59 7.93
N VAL A 62 12.21 -21.42 7.04
CA VAL A 62 12.35 -22.26 5.83
C VAL A 62 12.51 -23.73 6.15
N ARG A 63 13.19 -24.08 7.26
CA ARG A 63 13.30 -25.48 7.73
C ARG A 63 11.93 -26.08 8.08
N LEU A 64 10.99 -25.25 8.54
CA LEU A 64 9.63 -25.68 8.93
C LEU A 64 8.68 -25.74 7.73
N ILE A 65 8.74 -24.74 6.85
CA ILE A 65 7.77 -24.59 5.74
C ILE A 65 8.25 -25.20 4.43
N GLY A 66 9.55 -25.53 4.31
CA GLY A 66 10.19 -26.04 3.10
C GLY A 66 10.66 -24.95 2.14
N LYS A 67 11.82 -25.15 1.49
CA LYS A 67 12.34 -24.28 0.42
C LYS A 67 11.44 -24.32 -0.80
N GLY A 68 11.16 -23.16 -1.40
CA GLY A 68 10.36 -23.03 -2.62
C GLY A 68 8.90 -23.45 -2.46
N SER A 69 8.42 -23.65 -1.22
CA SER A 69 7.03 -24.03 -0.96
C SER A 69 6.07 -22.88 -1.22
N SER A 70 4.78 -23.18 -1.40
CA SER A 70 3.72 -22.17 -1.53
C SER A 70 3.66 -21.25 -0.31
N LEU A 71 4.01 -21.75 0.90
CA LEU A 71 4.09 -20.93 2.10
C LEU A 71 5.29 -19.97 2.06
N ALA A 72 6.43 -20.40 1.50
CA ALA A 72 7.59 -19.54 1.29
C ALA A 72 7.27 -18.43 0.27
N GLU A 73 6.56 -18.76 -0.80
CA GLU A 73 6.10 -17.79 -1.80
C GLU A 73 5.10 -16.80 -1.20
N LEU A 74 4.11 -17.27 -0.44
CA LEU A 74 3.15 -16.42 0.26
C LEU A 74 3.86 -15.47 1.24
N PHE A 75 4.82 -15.98 2.01
CA PHE A 75 5.64 -15.16 2.91
C PHE A 75 6.32 -14.02 2.14
N LEU A 76 6.95 -14.33 1.00
CA LEU A 76 7.62 -13.32 0.17
C LEU A 76 6.63 -12.33 -0.43
N LYS A 77 5.48 -12.80 -0.94
CA LYS A 77 4.41 -11.92 -1.45
C LYS A 77 3.93 -10.91 -0.41
N ILE A 78 3.75 -11.34 0.84
CA ILE A 78 3.37 -10.45 1.95
C ILE A 78 4.44 -9.38 2.19
N GLN A 79 5.74 -9.75 2.17
CA GLN A 79 6.84 -8.78 2.34
C GLN A 79 6.91 -7.81 1.15
N CYS A 80 6.77 -8.30 -0.08
CA CYS A 80 6.75 -7.46 -1.28
C CYS A 80 5.59 -6.46 -1.24
N ARG A 81 4.39 -6.90 -0.89
CA ARG A 81 3.23 -6.00 -0.77
C ARG A 81 3.45 -4.90 0.27
N LEU A 82 4.05 -5.23 1.42
CA LEU A 82 4.42 -4.22 2.42
C LEU A 82 5.36 -3.17 1.84
N ALA A 83 6.39 -3.59 1.10
CA ALA A 83 7.34 -2.67 0.49
C ALA A 83 6.69 -1.75 -0.56
N PHE A 84 5.69 -2.26 -1.28
CA PHE A 84 4.93 -1.49 -2.28
C PHE A 84 3.83 -0.60 -1.69
N VAL A 85 3.50 -0.71 -0.41
CA VAL A 85 2.46 0.13 0.25
C VAL A 85 2.71 1.63 0.04
N LYS A 86 3.97 2.03 -0.12
CA LYS A 86 4.37 3.42 -0.38
C LYS A 86 4.30 3.82 -1.86
N GLY A 87 3.94 2.91 -2.75
CA GLY A 87 3.89 3.12 -4.20
C GLY A 87 5.23 3.01 -4.93
N VAL A 88 6.37 3.12 -4.25
CA VAL A 88 7.71 3.05 -4.85
C VAL A 88 8.61 2.11 -4.05
N LEU A 89 9.16 1.12 -4.75
CA LEU A 89 10.12 0.18 -4.19
C LEU A 89 11.56 0.70 -4.35
N ARG A 90 12.23 1.01 -3.25
CA ARG A 90 13.59 1.54 -3.25
C ARG A 90 14.63 0.43 -3.47
N LEU A 91 15.83 0.81 -3.92
CA LEU A 91 16.91 -0.14 -4.22
C LEU A 91 17.28 -1.02 -3.01
N ARG A 92 17.36 -0.44 -1.81
CA ARG A 92 17.67 -1.19 -0.57
C ARG A 92 16.61 -2.24 -0.25
N GLU A 93 15.34 -1.93 -0.44
CA GLU A 93 14.22 -2.85 -0.26
C GLU A 93 14.26 -3.97 -1.31
N LYS A 94 14.56 -3.64 -2.58
CA LYS A 94 14.75 -4.64 -3.65
C LYS A 94 15.86 -5.63 -3.33
N VAL A 95 17.01 -5.13 -2.84
CA VAL A 95 18.14 -5.99 -2.44
C VAL A 95 17.74 -6.90 -1.28
N TYR A 96 17.09 -6.35 -0.27
CA TYR A 96 16.62 -7.13 0.88
C TYR A 96 15.62 -8.23 0.47
N LEU A 97 14.64 -7.89 -0.37
CA LEU A 97 13.63 -8.85 -0.86
C LEU A 97 14.26 -9.94 -1.75
N ARG A 98 15.30 -9.59 -2.53
CA ARG A 98 16.07 -10.57 -3.31
C ARG A 98 16.80 -11.56 -2.41
N ASN A 99 17.53 -11.08 -1.41
CA ASN A 99 18.20 -11.94 -0.44
C ASN A 99 17.20 -12.83 0.30
N LEU A 100 16.03 -12.28 0.62
CA LEU A 100 14.95 -13.03 1.28
C LEU A 100 14.42 -14.14 0.36
N ALA A 101 14.24 -13.87 -0.93
CA ALA A 101 13.81 -14.86 -1.93
C ALA A 101 14.83 -16.00 -2.05
N GLU A 102 16.13 -15.68 -2.08
CA GLU A 102 17.21 -16.69 -2.13
C GLU A 102 17.18 -17.62 -0.90
N ILE A 103 17.01 -17.07 0.30
CA ILE A 103 16.90 -17.87 1.54
C ILE A 103 15.65 -18.76 1.48
N LEU A 104 14.54 -18.24 0.99
CA LEU A 104 13.29 -18.96 0.82
C LEU A 104 13.36 -20.04 -0.29
N GLY A 105 14.44 -20.06 -1.09
CA GLY A 105 14.62 -21.00 -2.19
C GLY A 105 13.76 -20.70 -3.42
N LEU A 106 13.37 -19.42 -3.58
CA LEU A 106 12.60 -18.95 -4.73
C LEU A 106 13.54 -18.43 -5.84
N LYS A 107 13.23 -18.75 -7.08
CA LYS A 107 14.01 -18.29 -8.23
C LYS A 107 13.79 -16.81 -8.50
N LYS A 108 14.79 -16.16 -9.12
CA LYS A 108 14.69 -14.74 -9.51
C LYS A 108 13.44 -14.47 -10.36
N ALA A 109 13.11 -15.35 -11.30
CA ALA A 109 11.92 -15.20 -12.13
C ALA A 109 10.63 -15.14 -11.31
N GLN A 110 10.50 -15.96 -10.26
CA GLN A 110 9.33 -15.93 -9.36
C GLN A 110 9.24 -14.61 -8.58
N LEU A 111 10.37 -14.05 -8.15
CA LEU A 111 10.39 -12.73 -7.51
C LEU A 111 10.00 -11.61 -8.50
N ASP A 112 10.51 -11.68 -9.73
CA ASP A 112 10.19 -10.71 -10.79
C ASP A 112 8.70 -10.81 -11.18
N ASP A 113 8.12 -12.02 -11.18
CA ASP A 113 6.68 -12.22 -11.38
C ASP A 113 5.85 -11.63 -10.23
N ILE A 114 6.28 -11.83 -8.98
CA ILE A 114 5.66 -11.22 -7.80
C ILE A 114 5.72 -9.69 -7.90
N PHE A 115 6.86 -9.11 -8.29
CA PHE A 115 6.98 -7.66 -8.47
C PHE A 115 6.08 -7.14 -9.59
N ARG A 116 5.93 -7.90 -10.67
CA ARG A 116 5.03 -7.55 -11.79
C ARG A 116 3.56 -7.65 -11.37
N GLU A 117 3.20 -8.71 -10.66
CA GLU A 117 1.85 -8.90 -10.11
C GLU A 117 1.48 -7.76 -9.16
N ILE A 118 2.38 -7.39 -8.25
CA ILE A 118 2.13 -6.34 -7.24
C ILE A 118 2.28 -4.95 -7.85
N GLY A 119 3.29 -4.72 -8.68
CA GLY A 119 3.57 -3.42 -9.32
C GLY A 119 2.66 -3.11 -10.49
N GLY A 120 2.23 -4.12 -11.28
CA GLY A 120 1.24 -3.99 -12.34
C GLY A 120 -0.21 -4.06 -11.84
N GLY A 121 -0.41 -4.69 -10.68
CA GLY A 121 -1.69 -4.79 -9.97
C GLY A 121 -1.91 -3.71 -8.92
N ILE A 122 -1.28 -2.54 -9.06
CA ILE A 122 -1.62 -1.34 -8.24
C ILE A 122 -3.05 -0.83 -8.59
N GLU A 123 -3.81 -1.61 -9.31
CA GLU A 123 -5.27 -1.56 -9.29
C GLU A 123 -5.91 -2.14 -8.02
N ASN A 124 -5.13 -2.66 -7.08
CA ASN A 124 -5.66 -3.24 -5.86
C ASN A 124 -6.14 -2.16 -4.89
N ASP A 125 -7.45 -2.12 -4.71
CA ASP A 125 -8.22 -1.23 -3.84
C ASP A 125 -7.69 -1.07 -2.40
N PHE A 126 -6.90 -2.01 -1.90
CA PHE A 126 -6.32 -1.98 -0.54
C PHE A 126 -5.18 -0.97 -0.35
N ILE A 127 -4.43 -0.62 -1.41
CA ILE A 127 -3.30 0.33 -1.33
C ILE A 127 -3.76 1.73 -1.69
N ARG A 128 -4.80 1.86 -2.49
CA ARG A 128 -5.37 3.14 -2.93
C ARG A 128 -5.98 3.95 -1.79
N ASP A 129 -6.60 3.29 -0.82
CA ASP A 129 -7.20 3.96 0.35
C ASP A 129 -6.18 4.48 1.37
N SER A 130 -4.90 4.12 1.26
CA SER A 130 -3.89 4.43 2.28
C SER A 130 -3.01 5.64 1.96
N ASN A 131 -2.95 6.12 0.72
CA ASN A 131 -2.23 7.34 0.35
C ASN A 131 -3.23 8.41 -0.13
N PRO A 132 -3.54 9.41 0.73
CA PRO A 132 -4.49 10.46 0.38
C PRO A 132 -4.13 11.18 -0.92
N LYS A 133 -2.83 11.41 -1.17
CA LYS A 133 -2.37 12.09 -2.40
C LYS A 133 -2.59 11.26 -3.66
N TRP A 134 -2.34 9.95 -3.59
CA TRP A 134 -2.56 9.07 -4.74
C TRP A 134 -4.04 8.98 -5.12
N ASN A 135 -4.90 8.83 -4.11
CA ASN A 135 -6.34 8.85 -4.31
C ASN A 135 -6.82 10.20 -4.87
N ALA A 136 -6.21 11.29 -4.41
CA ALA A 136 -6.51 12.64 -4.90
C ALA A 136 -6.14 12.83 -6.39
N TYR A 137 -4.98 12.34 -6.84
CA TYR A 137 -4.62 12.34 -8.27
C TYR A 137 -5.63 11.55 -9.12
N LYS A 138 -6.06 10.38 -8.63
CA LYS A 138 -7.07 9.56 -9.33
C LYS A 138 -8.43 10.25 -9.40
N ILE A 139 -8.91 10.85 -8.31
CA ILE A 139 -10.17 11.59 -8.27
C ILE A 139 -10.14 12.73 -9.28
N LEU A 140 -9.02 13.46 -9.38
CA LEU A 140 -8.85 14.55 -10.35
C LEU A 140 -8.48 14.07 -11.76
N GLN A 141 -8.35 12.75 -11.98
CA GLN A 141 -7.93 12.15 -13.26
C GLN A 141 -6.60 12.71 -13.76
N LEU A 142 -5.62 12.76 -12.86
CA LEU A 142 -4.26 13.20 -13.10
C LEU A 142 -3.27 12.06 -12.88
N GLU A 143 -2.16 12.11 -13.63
CA GLU A 143 -1.00 11.27 -13.32
C GLU A 143 -0.31 11.74 -12.05
N PRO A 144 0.29 10.82 -11.27
CA PRO A 144 1.15 11.18 -10.16
C PRO A 144 2.27 12.08 -10.66
N GLU A 145 2.61 13.13 -9.90
CA GLU A 145 3.60 14.16 -10.27
C GLU A 145 3.08 15.31 -11.16
N ALA A 146 1.78 15.39 -11.44
CA ALA A 146 1.19 16.53 -12.11
C ALA A 146 1.52 17.85 -11.37
N GLN A 147 1.88 18.90 -12.14
CA GLN A 147 2.25 20.19 -11.57
C GLN A 147 1.02 20.94 -11.01
N GLY A 148 1.23 21.88 -10.11
CA GLY A 148 0.15 22.62 -9.46
C GLY A 148 -0.83 23.32 -10.43
N SER A 149 -0.34 23.75 -11.62
CA SER A 149 -1.18 24.30 -12.69
C SER A 149 -2.17 23.28 -13.25
N ASP A 150 -1.75 22.03 -13.40
CA ASP A 150 -2.57 20.96 -13.95
C ASP A 150 -3.56 20.43 -12.92
N ILE A 151 -3.16 20.42 -11.64
CA ILE A 151 -4.05 20.11 -10.51
C ILE A 151 -5.22 21.12 -10.48
N LYS A 152 -4.94 22.42 -10.61
CA LYS A 152 -5.97 23.47 -10.63
C LYS A 152 -6.89 23.34 -11.83
N LYS A 153 -6.35 23.10 -13.05
CA LYS A 153 -7.14 22.89 -14.26
C LYS A 153 -8.04 21.67 -14.15
N ALA A 154 -7.51 20.56 -13.64
CA ALA A 154 -8.27 19.33 -13.45
C ALA A 154 -9.40 19.53 -12.43
N TYR A 155 -9.12 20.19 -11.31
CA TYR A 155 -10.13 20.54 -10.32
C TYR A 155 -11.27 21.35 -10.92
N LEU A 156 -10.98 22.44 -11.65
CA LEU A 156 -12.00 23.27 -12.30
C LEU A 156 -12.82 22.49 -13.33
N ARG A 157 -12.15 21.64 -14.13
CA ARG A 157 -12.80 20.75 -15.10
C ARG A 157 -13.77 19.79 -14.42
N MET A 158 -13.34 19.13 -13.35
CA MET A 158 -14.15 18.16 -12.61
C MET A 158 -15.31 18.84 -11.87
N MET A 159 -15.06 19.96 -11.21
CA MET A 159 -16.12 20.75 -10.56
C MET A 159 -17.17 21.22 -11.57
N SER A 160 -16.74 21.71 -12.74
CA SER A 160 -17.65 22.12 -13.82
C SER A 160 -18.50 20.96 -14.35
N LYS A 161 -17.94 19.74 -14.43
CA LYS A 161 -18.65 18.53 -14.89
C LYS A 161 -19.77 18.08 -13.94
N TYR A 162 -19.54 18.23 -12.63
CA TYR A 162 -20.47 17.79 -11.60
C TYR A 162 -21.25 18.92 -10.94
N HIS A 163 -21.18 20.16 -11.53
CA HIS A 163 -21.93 21.30 -11.01
C HIS A 163 -23.45 21.12 -11.23
N PRO A 164 -24.27 21.36 -10.21
CA PRO A 164 -25.72 21.18 -10.29
C PRO A 164 -26.39 21.96 -11.43
N ASP A 165 -25.91 23.18 -11.75
CA ASP A 165 -26.45 23.97 -12.85
C ASP A 165 -26.24 23.36 -14.24
N LYS A 166 -25.27 22.44 -14.40
CA LYS A 166 -24.99 21.79 -15.68
C LYS A 166 -25.67 20.43 -15.84
N VAL A 167 -26.15 19.88 -14.74
CA VAL A 167 -26.92 18.64 -14.74
C VAL A 167 -28.39 19.06 -14.70
N ALA A 168 -29.11 18.84 -15.83
CA ALA A 168 -30.49 19.26 -15.98
C ALA A 168 -31.34 18.94 -14.75
N HIS A 169 -31.83 19.98 -14.08
CA HIS A 169 -32.57 19.91 -12.80
C HIS A 169 -33.86 19.10 -12.88
N ASP A 170 -34.47 18.96 -14.04
CA ASP A 170 -35.83 18.39 -14.20
C ASP A 170 -35.90 16.85 -14.12
N LYS A 171 -34.76 16.16 -13.95
CA LYS A 171 -34.70 14.68 -13.94
C LYS A 171 -33.86 14.07 -12.79
N LEU A 172 -33.41 14.86 -11.84
CA LEU A 172 -32.61 14.35 -10.74
C LEU A 172 -33.47 13.87 -9.60
N THR A 173 -33.39 12.57 -9.30
CA THR A 173 -33.94 12.01 -8.05
C THR A 173 -33.12 12.54 -6.86
N GLU A 174 -33.69 12.57 -5.66
CA GLU A 174 -32.99 12.96 -4.43
C GLU A 174 -31.68 12.17 -4.22
N GLU A 175 -31.68 10.90 -4.61
CA GLU A 175 -30.51 10.04 -4.54
C GLU A 175 -29.40 10.50 -5.51
N SER A 176 -29.76 10.92 -6.71
CA SER A 176 -28.82 11.47 -7.70
C SER A 176 -28.22 12.80 -7.22
N GLN A 177 -29.00 13.65 -6.56
CA GLN A 177 -28.53 14.90 -5.96
C GLN A 177 -27.52 14.64 -4.82
N ARG A 178 -27.82 13.68 -3.94
CA ARG A 178 -26.90 13.27 -2.86
C ARG A 178 -25.59 12.69 -3.41
N ASN A 179 -25.66 11.92 -4.49
CA ASN A 179 -24.48 11.36 -5.15
C ASN A 179 -23.62 12.44 -5.82
N LEU A 180 -24.23 13.45 -6.44
CA LEU A 180 -23.53 14.61 -6.98
C LEU A 180 -22.82 15.42 -5.90
N GLN A 181 -23.49 15.70 -4.79
CA GLN A 181 -22.89 16.40 -3.65
C GLN A 181 -21.70 15.63 -3.07
N LYS A 182 -21.83 14.31 -2.91
CA LYS A 182 -20.71 13.46 -2.48
C LYS A 182 -19.52 13.55 -3.44
N LYS A 183 -19.78 13.48 -4.75
CA LYS A 183 -18.73 13.60 -5.77
C LYS A 183 -18.03 14.96 -5.73
N MET A 184 -18.78 16.05 -5.59
CA MET A 184 -18.19 17.40 -5.47
C MET A 184 -17.33 17.53 -4.21
N MET A 185 -17.76 16.95 -3.10
CA MET A 185 -16.98 16.92 -1.85
C MET A 185 -15.69 16.10 -2.00
N GLU A 186 -15.75 14.94 -2.66
CA GLU A 186 -14.56 14.12 -2.97
C GLU A 186 -13.55 14.90 -3.84
N ILE A 187 -14.01 15.59 -4.88
CA ILE A 187 -13.18 16.40 -5.77
C ILE A 187 -12.51 17.57 -5.00
N ARG A 188 -13.26 18.23 -4.12
CA ARG A 188 -12.73 19.31 -3.30
C ARG A 188 -11.67 18.81 -2.32
N ASN A 189 -11.97 17.75 -1.58
CA ASN A 189 -11.02 17.14 -0.64
C ASN A 189 -9.74 16.66 -1.36
N ALA A 190 -9.87 16.13 -2.58
CA ALA A 190 -8.74 15.73 -3.40
C ALA A 190 -7.85 16.92 -3.78
N TYR A 191 -8.45 18.04 -4.16
CA TYR A 191 -7.71 19.27 -4.48
C TYR A 191 -6.98 19.83 -3.24
N GLU A 192 -7.65 19.94 -2.10
CA GLU A 192 -7.08 20.40 -0.84
C GLU A 192 -5.91 19.52 -0.40
N CYS A 193 -6.05 18.19 -0.52
CA CYS A 193 -5.00 17.22 -0.22
C CYS A 193 -3.74 17.40 -1.08
N LEU A 194 -3.89 17.73 -2.37
CA LEU A 194 -2.75 17.92 -3.28
C LEU A 194 -2.10 19.30 -3.14
N CYS A 195 -2.89 20.32 -2.81
CA CYS A 195 -2.39 21.69 -2.60
C CYS A 195 -1.82 21.90 -1.19
N GLY A 196 -2.03 20.99 -0.26
CA GLY A 196 -1.54 21.11 1.13
C GLY A 196 -2.29 22.17 1.95
N ILE A 197 -3.57 22.43 1.61
CA ILE A 197 -4.45 23.41 2.26
C ILE A 197 -5.40 22.66 3.20
#